data_2e45bf29b0edd72364e8caacb8c4efbc
#
_entry.id   2e45bf29b0edd72364e8caacb8c4efbc
#
_cell.length_a   1.000
_cell.length_b   1.000
_cell.length_c   1.000
_cell.angle_alpha   90.00
_cell.angle_beta   90.00
_cell.angle_gamma   90.00
#
_symmetry.space_group_name_H-M   'P 1'
#
loop_
_entity.id
_entity.type
_entity.pdbx_description
1 polymer ?
#
loop_
_entity_poly.entity_id
_entity_poly.type
_entity_poly.pdbx_seq_one_letter_code
_entity_poly.pdbx_strand_id
1 'polypeptide(L)'
;MADTIVLLEERKEITTFLLDDGTKTLVDNVVTVTGSGLGYEYSNKCMVDDILCISDKSAIGKECLRKYTGDQTEVPVGVLVNEPVVMTNGERKGSVLLLGGLYRLKLASAQTVKACDRIKLTPNGAIVDNAGEFLAFHPVANSDEYNYVNCFQVSLGGKGEKGDTGDTGAATVILGSYDTFEELIAAHPTANEGDAFLVDGELFVWHND
;
A
#
# COMPACT_ATOMS: atom_id res chain seq x y z
N MET A 1 -3.58 3.85 30.31
CA MET A 1 -3.60 4.12 28.85
C MET A 1 -4.41 3.00 28.24
N ALA A 2 -5.50 3.29 27.54
CA ALA A 2 -6.24 2.24 26.82
C ALA A 2 -5.37 1.85 25.61
N ASP A 3 -5.16 0.54 25.41
CA ASP A 3 -4.38 0.02 24.30
C ASP A 3 -4.97 0.53 22.97
N THR A 4 -4.18 1.28 22.24
CA THR A 4 -4.59 1.85 20.95
C THR A 4 -4.59 0.78 19.85
N ILE A 5 -3.78 -0.25 20.02
CA ILE A 5 -3.62 -1.37 19.09
C ILE A 5 -3.83 -2.67 19.81
N VAL A 6 -4.66 -3.51 19.26
CA VAL A 6 -4.81 -4.90 19.68
C VAL A 6 -4.50 -5.78 18.48
N LEU A 7 -3.48 -6.62 18.59
CA LEU A 7 -3.20 -7.64 17.58
C LEU A 7 -4.30 -8.68 17.60
N LEU A 8 -5.02 -8.85 16.51
CA LEU A 8 -6.12 -9.80 16.39
C LEU A 8 -5.64 -11.25 16.22
N GLU A 9 -4.48 -11.41 15.57
CA GLU A 9 -3.79 -12.68 15.40
C GLU A 9 -2.28 -12.47 15.45
N GLU A 10 -1.61 -13.26 16.31
CA GLU A 10 -0.16 -13.35 16.27
C GLU A 10 0.25 -14.12 15.02
N ARG A 11 0.88 -13.44 14.05
CA ARG A 11 1.57 -13.98 12.86
C ARG A 11 1.18 -15.42 12.49
N LYS A 12 -0.12 -15.68 12.38
CA LYS A 12 -0.53 -16.86 11.66
C LYS A 12 -0.33 -16.53 10.18
N GLU A 13 0.60 -17.20 9.57
CA GLU A 13 0.88 -17.05 8.14
C GLU A 13 -0.35 -17.37 7.29
N ILE A 14 -1.30 -18.14 7.85
CA ILE A 14 -2.51 -18.60 7.16
C ILE A 14 -3.75 -18.32 8.01
N THR A 15 -4.69 -17.61 7.44
CA THR A 15 -6.00 -17.28 8.04
C THR A 15 -7.14 -17.57 7.06
N THR A 16 -8.32 -17.94 7.57
CA THR A 16 -9.49 -18.28 6.75
C THR A 16 -10.41 -17.08 6.59
N PHE A 17 -10.73 -16.74 5.35
CA PHE A 17 -11.64 -15.66 4.98
C PHE A 17 -12.80 -16.15 4.14
N LEU A 18 -13.91 -15.38 4.14
CA LEU A 18 -14.93 -15.49 3.13
C LEU A 18 -14.36 -15.02 1.77
N LEU A 19 -14.82 -15.63 0.69
CA LEU A 19 -14.43 -15.27 -0.65
C LEU A 19 -15.60 -14.62 -1.37
N ASP A 20 -15.35 -13.47 -1.99
CA ASP A 20 -16.26 -12.84 -2.93
C ASP A 20 -15.95 -13.36 -4.32
N ASP A 21 -16.64 -14.38 -4.69
CA ASP A 21 -16.55 -15.04 -6.00
C ASP A 21 -17.48 -14.42 -7.05
N GLY A 22 -17.99 -13.22 -6.81
CA GLY A 22 -18.96 -12.55 -7.66
C GLY A 22 -20.39 -13.07 -7.45
N THR A 23 -21.14 -13.19 -8.56
CA THR A 23 -22.50 -13.76 -8.56
C THR A 23 -22.43 -15.27 -8.50
N LYS A 24 -23.22 -15.87 -7.60
CA LYS A 24 -23.37 -17.33 -7.49
C LYS A 24 -24.71 -17.77 -8.10
N THR A 25 -24.68 -18.84 -8.86
CA THR A 25 -25.85 -19.46 -9.48
C THR A 25 -25.94 -20.90 -9.05
N LEU A 26 -27.11 -21.30 -8.55
CA LEU A 26 -27.37 -22.71 -8.23
C LEU A 26 -27.53 -23.49 -9.53
N VAL A 27 -26.82 -24.60 -9.67
CA VAL A 27 -26.83 -25.44 -10.85
C VAL A 27 -26.99 -26.91 -10.47
N ASP A 28 -27.61 -27.69 -11.37
CA ASP A 28 -27.75 -29.14 -11.23
C ASP A 28 -26.50 -29.85 -11.77
N ASN A 29 -26.30 -31.09 -11.32
CA ASN A 29 -25.29 -32.02 -11.82
C ASN A 29 -23.84 -31.59 -11.63
N VAL A 30 -23.54 -30.86 -10.57
CA VAL A 30 -22.14 -30.60 -10.17
C VAL A 30 -21.53 -31.90 -9.67
N VAL A 31 -20.44 -32.33 -10.29
CA VAL A 31 -19.66 -33.50 -9.83
C VAL A 31 -18.84 -33.09 -8.63
N THR A 32 -19.09 -33.72 -7.49
CA THR A 32 -18.33 -33.56 -6.26
C THR A 32 -17.60 -34.86 -5.91
N VAL A 33 -16.72 -34.82 -4.92
CA VAL A 33 -16.02 -36.02 -4.40
C VAL A 33 -17.02 -37.05 -3.87
N THR A 34 -18.21 -36.65 -3.47
CA THR A 34 -19.29 -37.51 -2.92
C THR A 34 -20.36 -37.91 -3.95
N GLY A 35 -20.25 -37.43 -5.20
CA GLY A 35 -21.20 -37.73 -6.26
C GLY A 35 -21.64 -36.50 -7.06
N SER A 36 -22.71 -36.66 -7.85
CA SER A 36 -23.35 -35.58 -8.59
C SER A 36 -24.54 -35.04 -7.80
N GLY A 37 -24.74 -33.73 -7.81
CA GLY A 37 -25.84 -33.09 -7.08
C GLY A 37 -26.01 -31.62 -7.47
N LEU A 38 -26.78 -30.91 -6.65
CA LEU A 38 -26.87 -29.45 -6.71
C LEU A 38 -25.57 -28.81 -6.26
N GLY A 39 -25.12 -27.80 -6.98
CA GLY A 39 -23.92 -27.05 -6.64
C GLY A 39 -24.05 -25.58 -7.06
N TYR A 40 -22.96 -24.86 -6.96
CA TYR A 40 -22.92 -23.44 -7.30
C TYR A 40 -21.84 -23.17 -8.35
N GLU A 41 -22.19 -22.36 -9.33
CA GLU A 41 -21.25 -21.70 -10.23
C GLU A 41 -21.05 -20.24 -9.79
N TYR A 42 -19.86 -19.72 -10.04
CA TYR A 42 -19.45 -18.39 -9.59
C TYR A 42 -18.89 -17.61 -10.78
N SER A 43 -19.30 -16.35 -10.92
CA SER A 43 -18.89 -15.51 -12.04
C SER A 43 -17.43 -15.06 -11.97
N ASN A 44 -16.84 -15.04 -10.77
CA ASN A 44 -15.44 -14.64 -10.55
C ASN A 44 -14.78 -15.51 -9.47
N LYS A 45 -14.74 -16.80 -9.72
CA LYS A 45 -14.28 -17.81 -8.76
C LYS A 45 -12.81 -17.61 -8.38
N CYS A 46 -12.53 -17.42 -7.10
CA CYS A 46 -11.18 -17.45 -6.57
C CYS A 46 -10.61 -18.88 -6.60
N MET A 47 -9.42 -19.04 -7.14
CA MET A 47 -8.71 -20.31 -7.29
C MET A 47 -7.44 -20.31 -6.43
N VAL A 48 -6.91 -21.50 -6.16
CA VAL A 48 -5.60 -21.65 -5.51
C VAL A 48 -4.55 -20.84 -6.28
N ASP A 49 -3.65 -20.21 -5.56
CA ASP A 49 -2.60 -19.31 -6.04
C ASP A 49 -3.10 -17.92 -6.53
N ASP A 50 -4.41 -17.66 -6.50
CA ASP A 50 -4.88 -16.31 -6.77
C ASP A 50 -4.41 -15.34 -5.68
N ILE A 51 -3.94 -14.18 -6.11
CA ILE A 51 -3.69 -13.03 -5.25
C ILE A 51 -5.04 -12.41 -4.89
N LEU A 52 -5.22 -12.06 -3.63
CA LEU A 52 -6.47 -11.54 -3.10
C LEU A 52 -6.31 -10.12 -2.56
N CYS A 53 -7.37 -9.33 -2.67
CA CYS A 53 -7.53 -8.01 -2.06
C CYS A 53 -8.83 -7.96 -1.24
N ILE A 54 -9.01 -6.89 -0.44
CA ILE A 54 -10.23 -6.70 0.35
C ILE A 54 -11.42 -6.48 -0.60
N SER A 55 -12.52 -7.20 -0.33
CA SER A 55 -13.79 -6.99 -1.04
C SER A 55 -14.60 -5.85 -0.41
N ASP A 56 -15.31 -5.10 -1.23
CA ASP A 56 -16.32 -4.11 -0.81
C ASP A 56 -17.52 -4.73 -0.07
N LYS A 57 -17.68 -6.06 -0.15
CA LYS A 57 -18.66 -6.83 0.63
C LYS A 57 -18.20 -7.17 2.05
N SER A 58 -16.97 -6.80 2.43
CA SER A 58 -16.47 -6.98 3.79
C SER A 58 -17.31 -6.20 4.79
N ALA A 59 -17.61 -6.84 5.92
CA ALA A 59 -18.35 -6.27 7.04
C ALA A 59 -17.77 -6.76 8.37
N ILE A 60 -18.16 -6.12 9.48
CA ILE A 60 -17.75 -6.55 10.82
C ILE A 60 -18.15 -8.01 11.04
N GLY A 61 -17.18 -8.86 11.36
CA GLY A 61 -17.37 -10.31 11.57
C GLY A 61 -17.64 -11.11 10.28
N LYS A 62 -17.50 -10.46 9.12
CA LYS A 62 -17.59 -11.05 7.79
C LYS A 62 -16.52 -10.49 6.88
N GLU A 63 -15.28 -10.64 7.28
CA GLU A 63 -14.13 -10.25 6.49
C GLU A 63 -14.12 -11.07 5.19
N CYS A 64 -14.21 -10.36 4.05
CA CYS A 64 -14.36 -10.96 2.74
C CYS A 64 -13.26 -10.48 1.80
N LEU A 65 -12.64 -11.43 1.10
CA LEU A 65 -11.61 -11.15 0.11
C LEU A 65 -12.10 -11.52 -1.29
N ARG A 66 -11.62 -10.82 -2.30
CA ARG A 66 -11.87 -11.09 -3.71
C ARG A 66 -10.58 -11.20 -4.50
N LYS A 67 -10.65 -11.76 -5.68
CA LYS A 67 -9.52 -11.82 -6.59
C LYS A 67 -9.00 -10.43 -6.91
N TYR A 68 -7.68 -10.26 -6.80
CA TYR A 68 -6.98 -9.05 -7.21
C TYR A 68 -6.98 -8.93 -8.72
N THR A 69 -7.36 -7.78 -9.26
CA THR A 69 -7.48 -7.57 -10.70
C THR A 69 -6.26 -6.90 -11.32
N GLY A 70 -5.34 -6.39 -10.50
CA GLY A 70 -4.20 -5.60 -10.94
C GLY A 70 -4.48 -4.11 -11.05
N ASP A 71 -5.66 -3.65 -10.63
CA ASP A 71 -5.96 -2.22 -10.55
C ASP A 71 -5.03 -1.55 -9.54
N GLN A 72 -4.51 -0.37 -9.89
CA GLN A 72 -3.56 0.39 -9.05
C GLN A 72 -4.18 0.90 -7.74
N THR A 73 -5.50 0.95 -7.65
CA THR A 73 -6.24 1.34 -6.44
C THR A 73 -6.42 0.17 -5.48
N GLU A 74 -6.25 -1.05 -5.94
CA GLU A 74 -6.36 -2.26 -5.11
C GLU A 74 -5.04 -2.55 -4.41
N VAL A 75 -5.15 -3.06 -3.18
CA VAL A 75 -3.97 -3.47 -2.40
C VAL A 75 -4.05 -4.98 -2.17
N PRO A 76 -3.08 -5.76 -2.65
CA PRO A 76 -3.03 -7.19 -2.39
C PRO A 76 -2.76 -7.43 -0.90
N VAL A 77 -3.55 -8.31 -0.27
CA VAL A 77 -3.45 -8.64 1.15
C VAL A 77 -2.98 -10.06 1.41
N GLY A 78 -3.09 -10.95 0.43
CA GLY A 78 -2.70 -12.35 0.61
C GLY A 78 -2.83 -13.19 -0.65
N VAL A 79 -2.50 -14.48 -0.52
CA VAL A 79 -2.58 -15.50 -1.57
C VAL A 79 -3.43 -16.67 -1.08
N LEU A 80 -4.35 -17.15 -1.92
CA LEU A 80 -5.17 -18.32 -1.61
C LEU A 80 -4.33 -19.59 -1.71
N VAL A 81 -4.18 -20.34 -0.60
CA VAL A 81 -3.20 -21.45 -0.53
C VAL A 81 -3.81 -22.84 -0.63
N ASN A 82 -5.13 -22.98 -0.56
CA ASN A 82 -5.80 -24.27 -0.74
C ASN A 82 -7.18 -24.12 -1.38
N GLU A 83 -7.75 -25.23 -1.85
CA GLU A 83 -9.11 -25.25 -2.38
C GLU A 83 -10.10 -24.76 -1.34
N PRO A 84 -10.92 -23.73 -1.67
CA PRO A 84 -11.92 -23.20 -0.77
C PRO A 84 -13.04 -24.20 -0.50
N VAL A 85 -13.52 -24.19 0.74
CA VAL A 85 -14.67 -24.98 1.18
C VAL A 85 -15.96 -24.24 0.81
N VAL A 86 -16.86 -24.93 0.12
CA VAL A 86 -18.20 -24.44 -0.19
C VAL A 86 -19.11 -24.71 1.01
N MET A 87 -19.75 -23.68 1.52
CA MET A 87 -20.73 -23.76 2.59
C MET A 87 -22.12 -24.11 2.04
N THR A 88 -23.04 -24.53 2.94
CA THR A 88 -24.41 -24.91 2.56
C THR A 88 -25.21 -23.79 1.88
N ASN A 89 -24.88 -22.54 2.19
CA ASN A 89 -25.48 -21.35 1.56
C ASN A 89 -24.78 -20.94 0.25
N GLY A 90 -23.81 -21.73 -0.22
CA GLY A 90 -23.03 -21.44 -1.43
C GLY A 90 -21.96 -20.36 -1.24
N GLU A 91 -21.73 -19.85 -0.04
CA GLU A 91 -20.54 -19.04 0.24
C GLU A 91 -19.30 -19.94 0.28
N ARG A 92 -18.15 -19.38 -0.07
CA ARG A 92 -16.88 -20.10 -0.04
C ARG A 92 -15.95 -19.47 1.00
N LYS A 93 -15.22 -20.35 1.71
CA LYS A 93 -14.13 -19.93 2.61
C LYS A 93 -12.83 -20.53 2.16
N GLY A 94 -11.81 -19.71 2.12
CA GLY A 94 -10.46 -20.11 1.72
C GLY A 94 -9.43 -19.76 2.77
N SER A 95 -8.38 -20.56 2.86
CA SER A 95 -7.20 -20.26 3.67
C SER A 95 -6.26 -19.39 2.88
N VAL A 96 -5.87 -18.27 3.46
CA VAL A 96 -5.08 -17.23 2.80
C VAL A 96 -3.79 -17.01 3.58
N LEU A 97 -2.67 -17.10 2.87
CA LEU A 97 -1.37 -16.66 3.36
C LEU A 97 -1.34 -15.13 3.30
N LEU A 98 -1.32 -14.49 4.47
CA LEU A 98 -1.33 -13.04 4.57
C LEU A 98 0.05 -12.43 4.31
N LEU A 99 0.07 -11.29 3.63
CA LEU A 99 1.28 -10.51 3.35
C LEU A 99 1.64 -9.55 4.49
N GLY A 100 0.78 -9.43 5.52
CA GLY A 100 0.97 -8.54 6.67
C GLY A 100 0.13 -8.95 7.88
N GLY A 101 0.14 -8.13 8.93
CA GLY A 101 -0.59 -8.40 10.18
C GLY A 101 -2.03 -7.90 10.15
N LEU A 102 -2.89 -8.56 10.93
CA LEU A 102 -4.29 -8.15 11.16
C LEU A 102 -4.40 -7.49 12.54
N TYR A 103 -4.98 -6.30 12.59
CA TYR A 103 -5.06 -5.48 13.80
C TYR A 103 -6.47 -4.94 14.04
N ARG A 104 -6.80 -4.71 15.30
CA ARG A 104 -7.95 -3.91 15.70
C ARG A 104 -7.45 -2.57 16.23
N LEU A 105 -7.82 -1.50 15.57
CA LEU A 105 -7.37 -0.14 15.91
C LEU A 105 -8.52 0.65 16.53
N LYS A 106 -8.23 1.35 17.62
CA LYS A 106 -9.17 2.29 18.24
C LYS A 106 -9.16 3.61 17.45
N LEU A 107 -10.32 4.08 17.05
CA LEU A 107 -10.46 5.37 16.38
C LEU A 107 -10.25 6.54 17.35
N ALA A 108 -9.58 7.60 16.91
CA ALA A 108 -9.29 8.79 17.71
C ALA A 108 -10.56 9.58 18.07
N SER A 109 -11.54 9.56 17.20
CA SER A 109 -12.85 10.19 17.38
C SER A 109 -13.89 9.43 16.57
N ALA A 110 -15.18 9.75 16.78
CA ALA A 110 -16.25 9.27 15.92
C ALA A 110 -15.99 9.75 14.48
N GLN A 111 -15.78 8.82 13.56
CA GLN A 111 -15.53 9.08 12.15
C GLN A 111 -16.09 7.95 11.29
N THR A 112 -16.45 8.27 10.06
CA THR A 112 -16.88 7.27 9.08
C THR A 112 -15.64 6.70 8.41
N VAL A 113 -15.52 5.37 8.43
CA VAL A 113 -14.49 4.60 7.74
C VAL A 113 -15.18 3.78 6.66
N LYS A 114 -14.59 3.70 5.48
CA LYS A 114 -15.03 2.80 4.40
C LYS A 114 -14.08 1.60 4.33
N ALA A 115 -14.55 0.49 3.78
CA ALA A 115 -13.64 -0.60 3.43
C ALA A 115 -12.55 -0.06 2.47
N CYS A 116 -11.32 -0.51 2.68
CA CYS A 116 -10.12 -0.07 1.96
C CYS A 116 -9.65 1.37 2.24
N ASP A 117 -10.29 2.12 3.15
CA ASP A 117 -9.71 3.38 3.61
C ASP A 117 -8.35 3.13 4.27
N ARG A 118 -7.41 4.03 4.00
CA ARG A 118 -6.13 4.02 4.69
C ARG A 118 -6.28 4.64 6.07
N ILE A 119 -5.66 3.99 7.04
CA ILE A 119 -5.73 4.33 8.45
C ILE A 119 -4.32 4.62 8.96
N LYS A 120 -4.17 5.78 9.58
CA LYS A 120 -2.94 6.24 10.21
C LYS A 120 -3.07 6.22 11.73
N LEU A 121 -2.02 5.81 12.43
CA LEU A 121 -1.95 5.90 13.88
C LEU A 121 -1.51 7.30 14.29
N THR A 122 -2.20 7.83 15.30
CA THR A 122 -1.85 9.07 15.99
C THR A 122 -1.78 8.82 17.51
N PRO A 123 -1.19 9.72 18.29
CA PRO A 123 -1.18 9.60 19.75
C PRO A 123 -2.57 9.49 20.39
N ASN A 124 -3.61 9.97 19.71
CA ASN A 124 -4.99 9.97 20.18
C ASN A 124 -5.82 8.79 19.65
N GLY A 125 -5.24 7.94 18.82
CA GLY A 125 -5.90 6.81 18.16
C GLY A 125 -5.76 6.83 16.65
N ALA A 126 -6.48 5.96 15.96
CA ALA A 126 -6.42 5.81 14.51
C ALA A 126 -7.34 6.82 13.80
N ILE A 127 -6.89 7.34 12.68
CA ILE A 127 -7.66 8.26 11.81
C ILE A 127 -7.62 7.78 10.37
N VAL A 128 -8.64 8.15 9.57
CA VAL A 128 -8.61 7.97 8.11
C VAL A 128 -7.62 8.99 7.53
N ASP A 129 -6.59 8.52 6.83
CA ASP A 129 -5.54 9.35 6.23
C ASP A 129 -4.89 8.58 5.07
N ASN A 130 -4.77 9.22 3.91
CA ASN A 130 -4.21 8.59 2.70
C ASN A 130 -2.74 8.13 2.84
N ALA A 131 -2.01 8.68 3.81
CA ALA A 131 -0.66 8.25 4.17
C ALA A 131 -0.64 7.14 5.23
N GLY A 132 -1.80 6.57 5.56
CA GLY A 132 -1.92 5.52 6.59
C GLY A 132 -1.24 4.22 6.20
N GLU A 133 -0.72 3.53 7.20
CA GLU A 133 0.04 2.27 7.08
C GLU A 133 -0.88 1.04 7.15
N PHE A 134 -2.15 1.25 7.46
CA PHE A 134 -3.15 0.20 7.59
C PHE A 134 -4.27 0.41 6.58
N LEU A 135 -4.94 -0.68 6.23
CA LEU A 135 -6.08 -0.69 5.34
C LEU A 135 -7.29 -1.23 6.11
N ALA A 136 -8.38 -0.46 6.14
CA ALA A 136 -9.60 -0.87 6.83
C ALA A 136 -10.23 -2.07 6.14
N PHE A 137 -10.55 -3.12 6.91
CA PHE A 137 -11.18 -4.34 6.39
C PHE A 137 -12.66 -4.15 6.10
N HIS A 138 -13.34 -3.31 6.88
CA HIS A 138 -14.78 -3.14 6.81
C HIS A 138 -15.17 -1.68 7.09
N PRO A 139 -16.34 -1.22 6.63
CA PRO A 139 -16.84 0.08 6.96
C PRO A 139 -17.18 0.19 8.45
N VAL A 140 -16.98 1.38 9.02
CA VAL A 140 -17.44 1.75 10.36
C VAL A 140 -18.28 3.02 10.22
N ALA A 141 -19.54 2.96 10.68
CA ALA A 141 -20.38 4.14 10.71
C ALA A 141 -19.90 5.11 11.81
N ASN A 142 -20.07 6.41 11.57
CA ASN A 142 -19.85 7.45 12.58
C ASN A 142 -20.89 7.31 13.70
N SER A 143 -20.62 6.42 14.66
CA SER A 143 -21.46 6.25 15.84
C SER A 143 -20.56 6.11 17.07
N ASP A 144 -21.00 6.65 18.20
CA ASP A 144 -20.28 6.57 19.47
C ASP A 144 -20.10 5.13 19.99
N GLU A 145 -20.84 4.18 19.42
CA GLU A 145 -20.87 2.78 19.85
C GLU A 145 -19.69 1.97 19.31
N TYR A 146 -19.12 2.34 18.16
CA TYR A 146 -18.03 1.60 17.53
C TYR A 146 -16.79 2.45 17.35
N ASN A 147 -15.92 2.41 18.35
CA ASN A 147 -14.64 3.14 18.32
C ASN A 147 -13.48 2.30 17.75
N TYR A 148 -13.76 1.20 17.05
CA TYR A 148 -12.73 0.28 16.57
C TYR A 148 -12.94 -0.07 15.10
N VAL A 149 -11.84 -0.24 14.38
CA VAL A 149 -11.81 -0.75 13.00
C VAL A 149 -10.81 -1.89 12.91
N ASN A 150 -11.18 -3.01 12.28
CA ASN A 150 -10.24 -4.06 11.95
C ASN A 150 -9.46 -3.64 10.71
N CYS A 151 -8.15 -3.72 10.79
CA CYS A 151 -7.25 -3.23 9.77
C CYS A 151 -6.20 -4.28 9.42
N PHE A 152 -5.80 -4.27 8.18
CA PHE A 152 -4.66 -5.02 7.68
C PHE A 152 -3.46 -4.07 7.56
N GLN A 153 -2.31 -4.46 8.13
CA GLN A 153 -1.08 -3.72 7.93
C GLN A 153 -0.60 -3.96 6.50
N VAL A 154 -0.68 -2.96 5.68
CA VAL A 154 -0.04 -2.98 4.37
C VAL A 154 1.43 -2.72 4.61
N SER A 155 2.27 -3.72 4.30
CA SER A 155 3.69 -3.44 4.17
C SER A 155 3.81 -2.30 3.15
N LEU A 156 4.17 -1.14 3.64
CA LEU A 156 4.56 -0.05 2.78
C LEU A 156 5.84 -0.47 2.07
N GLY A 157 5.69 -1.24 0.98
CA GLY A 157 6.50 -0.98 -0.18
C GLY A 157 6.08 0.42 -0.64
N GLY A 158 6.15 1.37 0.26
CA GLY A 158 5.95 2.76 -0.07
C GLY A 158 6.93 3.04 -1.17
N LYS A 159 6.43 3.47 -2.31
CA LYS A 159 7.20 4.32 -3.19
C LYS A 159 7.76 5.36 -2.22
N GLY A 160 9.03 5.17 -1.80
CA GLY A 160 9.71 6.09 -0.92
C GLY A 160 9.41 7.47 -1.47
N GLU A 161 9.08 8.42 -0.61
CA GLU A 161 8.93 9.79 -1.05
C GLU A 161 10.04 10.01 -2.05
N LYS A 162 9.67 10.48 -3.24
CA LYS A 162 10.65 10.82 -4.27
C LYS A 162 11.67 11.66 -3.52
N GLY A 163 12.87 11.10 -3.29
CA GLY A 163 13.93 11.83 -2.60
C GLY A 163 13.96 13.22 -3.20
N ASP A 164 14.05 14.22 -2.36
CA ASP A 164 14.14 15.61 -2.80
C ASP A 164 15.02 15.63 -4.03
N THR A 165 14.52 16.23 -5.09
CA THR A 165 15.31 16.42 -6.32
C THR A 165 16.60 17.04 -5.81
N GLY A 166 17.71 16.27 -5.85
CA GLY A 166 19.00 16.79 -5.42
C GLY A 166 19.13 18.18 -6.00
N ASP A 167 19.57 19.13 -5.21
CA ASP A 167 19.77 20.51 -5.64
C ASP A 167 20.36 20.45 -7.05
N THR A 168 19.69 21.12 -7.96
CA THR A 168 20.18 21.22 -9.33
C THR A 168 21.59 21.73 -9.18
N GLY A 169 22.60 20.87 -9.39
CA GLY A 169 23.98 21.26 -9.29
C GLY A 169 24.12 22.56 -10.04
N ALA A 170 24.61 23.59 -9.39
CA ALA A 170 24.74 24.90 -9.99
C ALA A 170 25.45 24.68 -11.34
N ALA A 171 24.74 24.99 -12.43
CA ALA A 171 25.32 24.87 -13.75
C ALA A 171 26.60 25.73 -13.73
N THR A 172 27.75 25.10 -13.93
CA THR A 172 29.00 25.85 -14.02
C THR A 172 28.88 26.82 -15.18
N VAL A 173 28.71 28.09 -14.89
CA VAL A 173 28.63 29.15 -15.89
C VAL A 173 30.05 29.60 -16.18
N ILE A 174 30.51 29.38 -17.41
CA ILE A 174 31.80 29.87 -17.86
C ILE A 174 31.65 31.37 -18.08
N LEU A 175 32.36 32.16 -17.24
CA LEU A 175 32.26 33.62 -17.20
C LEU A 175 33.14 34.32 -18.25
N GLY A 176 34.14 33.63 -18.82
CA GLY A 176 35.01 34.15 -19.84
C GLY A 176 36.02 33.14 -20.39
N SER A 177 36.70 33.52 -21.46
CA SER A 177 37.80 32.75 -22.08
C SER A 177 39.00 33.66 -22.28
N TYR A 178 40.19 33.20 -21.94
CA TYR A 178 41.46 33.90 -21.98
C TYR A 178 42.52 33.02 -22.61
N ASP A 179 43.48 33.63 -23.30
CA ASP A 179 44.56 32.89 -23.94
C ASP A 179 45.64 32.49 -22.92
N THR A 180 45.79 33.27 -21.83
CA THR A 180 46.78 33.01 -20.78
C THR A 180 46.18 33.22 -19.38
N PHE A 181 46.80 32.60 -18.38
CA PHE A 181 46.42 32.78 -17.00
C PHE A 181 46.67 34.20 -16.47
N GLU A 182 47.74 34.87 -16.98
CA GLU A 182 48.04 36.27 -16.65
C GLU A 182 46.90 37.19 -17.10
N GLU A 183 46.31 36.96 -18.28
CA GLU A 183 45.20 37.76 -18.78
C GLU A 183 43.94 37.51 -17.91
N LEU A 184 43.68 36.26 -17.49
CA LEU A 184 42.58 35.97 -16.57
C LEU A 184 42.74 36.74 -15.26
N ILE A 185 43.94 36.70 -14.63
CA ILE A 185 44.18 37.38 -13.36
C ILE A 185 44.15 38.91 -13.52
N ALA A 186 44.61 39.43 -14.63
CA ALA A 186 44.51 40.88 -14.94
C ALA A 186 43.06 41.36 -15.09
N ALA A 187 42.22 40.55 -15.71
CA ALA A 187 40.80 40.86 -15.90
C ALA A 187 39.96 40.61 -14.63
N HIS A 188 40.32 39.58 -13.85
CA HIS A 188 39.62 39.15 -12.65
C HIS A 188 40.64 39.00 -11.51
N PRO A 189 41.12 40.11 -10.88
CA PRO A 189 42.02 40.05 -9.76
C PRO A 189 41.40 39.40 -8.49
N THR A 190 40.08 39.36 -8.43
CA THR A 190 39.26 38.63 -7.45
C THR A 190 38.05 38.04 -8.17
N ALA A 191 37.68 36.81 -7.80
CA ALA A 191 36.47 36.18 -8.29
C ALA A 191 35.76 35.45 -7.08
N ASN A 192 34.51 35.00 -7.30
CA ASN A 192 33.81 34.29 -6.26
C ASN A 192 34.13 32.80 -6.30
N GLU A 193 33.99 32.14 -5.17
CA GLU A 193 34.07 30.67 -5.05
C GLU A 193 33.15 30.02 -6.09
N GLY A 194 33.73 29.17 -6.96
CA GLY A 194 33.00 28.45 -7.99
C GLY A 194 32.86 29.18 -9.34
N ASP A 195 33.34 30.42 -9.48
CA ASP A 195 33.41 31.09 -10.77
C ASP A 195 34.32 30.29 -11.72
N ALA A 196 33.89 30.06 -12.94
CA ALA A 196 34.59 29.25 -13.92
C ALA A 196 35.02 30.05 -15.17
N PHE A 197 36.21 29.76 -15.66
CA PHE A 197 36.83 30.44 -16.83
C PHE A 197 37.51 29.39 -17.71
N LEU A 198 37.65 29.68 -18.99
CA LEU A 198 38.51 28.92 -19.90
C LEU A 198 39.83 29.66 -20.08
N VAL A 199 40.95 28.95 -19.94
CA VAL A 199 42.29 29.47 -20.26
C VAL A 199 42.98 28.47 -21.18
N ASP A 200 43.34 28.90 -22.38
CA ASP A 200 43.90 28.03 -23.44
C ASP A 200 43.03 26.76 -23.69
N GLY A 201 41.70 26.90 -23.53
CA GLY A 201 40.74 25.82 -23.70
C GLY A 201 40.58 24.89 -22.49
N GLU A 202 41.32 25.08 -21.43
CA GLU A 202 41.17 24.33 -20.17
C GLU A 202 40.26 25.05 -19.20
N LEU A 203 39.44 24.29 -18.46
CA LEU A 203 38.47 24.82 -17.46
C LEU A 203 39.19 25.09 -16.14
N PHE A 204 39.15 26.33 -15.67
CA PHE A 204 39.60 26.76 -14.35
C PHE A 204 38.39 27.15 -13.51
N VAL A 205 38.35 26.68 -12.26
CA VAL A 205 37.33 27.05 -11.28
C VAL A 205 38.03 27.79 -10.15
N TRP A 206 37.49 28.98 -9.82
CA TRP A 206 38.07 29.80 -8.77
C TRP A 206 37.78 29.17 -7.40
N HIS A 207 38.84 29.04 -6.57
CA HIS A 207 38.75 28.53 -5.21
C HIS A 207 39.40 29.53 -4.28
N ASN A 208 38.70 29.91 -3.21
CA ASN A 208 39.22 30.81 -2.17
C ASN A 208 39.76 29.96 -1.02
N ASP A 209 41.05 29.93 -0.81
CA ASP A 209 41.72 29.30 0.33
C ASP A 209 41.57 30.12 1.63
#